data_b265dd6941fc2831745afa90332f77a9
#
_entry.id   b265dd6941fc2831745afa90332f77a9
#
_cell.length_a   1.000
_cell.length_b   1.000
_cell.length_c   1.000
_cell.angle_alpha   90.00
_cell.angle_beta   90.00
_cell.angle_gamma   90.00
#
_symmetry.space_group_name_H-M   'P 1'
#
loop_
_entity.id
_entity.type
_entity.pdbx_description
1 polymer ?
#
loop_
_entity_poly.entity_id
_entity_poly.type
_entity_poly.pdbx_seq_one_letter_code
_entity_poly.pdbx_strand_id
1 'polypeptide(L)'
;MKKNIAIVGAGNGGQAFAGYFALQGHDVRIFDVSEKTIKAINDLGGIEIEGNSSVTGFGKVVLASTKMEEVIKGAELVFLVLPSIYHSKMGEQMAPYLEDGQYVVLNPMAPLGAVEYKNTLDEFGCRADIKIVCTATLLFACRADHVGHVNVGGQKVSYSACTYPSCYNEEAAEVFKSVLPELYFCDDIIRISLDNLNAIVHPGPTILNTGRMESNIPYQYYIDFTPGQGKIAEALDRERMKIGEAFGLNIRDFVDEFKSMYEVEGDTIYDVLRNNSGYKGLMGQNTLNSRYLREDVPYSLVAFQTLAKIAGIEIPTIDAVVTIARNLLKDLDEGRTTKNLGLENVTKEEFIQMCRG
;
A
#
# COMPACT_ATOMS: atom_id res chain seq x y z
N MET A 1 25.80 4.17 -4.68
CA MET A 1 26.63 3.50 -3.63
C MET A 1 25.87 2.26 -3.15
N LYS A 2 26.58 1.19 -2.76
CA LYS A 2 25.97 -0.01 -2.18
C LYS A 2 25.30 0.32 -0.86
N LYS A 3 24.08 -0.20 -0.64
CA LYS A 3 23.27 0.02 0.57
C LYS A 3 22.99 -1.30 1.28
N ASN A 4 22.78 -1.24 2.60
CA ASN A 4 22.23 -2.33 3.40
C ASN A 4 20.70 -2.17 3.46
N ILE A 5 19.97 -3.13 2.88
CA ILE A 5 18.52 -3.06 2.72
C ILE A 5 17.87 -4.24 3.44
N ALA A 6 16.91 -3.94 4.31
CA ALA A 6 16.05 -4.93 4.95
C ALA A 6 14.68 -4.95 4.25
N ILE A 7 14.20 -6.16 3.95
CA ILE A 7 12.84 -6.39 3.43
C ILE A 7 12.06 -7.14 4.50
N VAL A 8 10.95 -6.57 4.95
CA VAL A 8 10.03 -7.18 5.90
C VAL A 8 8.80 -7.68 5.16
N GLY A 9 8.69 -9.00 5.06
CA GLY A 9 7.69 -9.73 4.28
C GLY A 9 8.30 -10.40 3.04
N ALA A 10 8.18 -11.72 2.95
CA ALA A 10 8.66 -12.53 1.83
C ALA A 10 7.52 -13.05 0.93
N GLY A 11 6.45 -12.28 0.79
CA GLY A 11 5.40 -12.50 -0.20
C GLY A 11 5.85 -12.15 -1.62
N ASN A 12 4.91 -12.12 -2.58
CA ASN A 12 5.21 -11.80 -3.98
C ASN A 12 6.02 -10.50 -4.13
N GLY A 13 5.53 -9.41 -3.53
CA GLY A 13 6.19 -8.11 -3.61
C GLY A 13 7.54 -8.08 -2.88
N GLY A 14 7.61 -8.66 -1.67
CA GLY A 14 8.85 -8.67 -0.89
C GLY A 14 9.96 -9.44 -1.57
N GLN A 15 9.67 -10.60 -2.16
CA GLN A 15 10.63 -11.34 -2.96
C GLN A 15 11.05 -10.56 -4.22
N ALA A 16 10.09 -9.89 -4.90
CA ALA A 16 10.42 -9.03 -6.05
C ALA A 16 11.39 -7.91 -5.68
N PHE A 17 11.13 -7.17 -4.60
CA PHE A 17 12.03 -6.11 -4.13
C PHE A 17 13.38 -6.65 -3.66
N ALA A 18 13.41 -7.79 -2.96
CA ALA A 18 14.66 -8.39 -2.50
C ALA A 18 15.55 -8.80 -3.68
N GLY A 19 15.01 -9.49 -4.68
CA GLY A 19 15.73 -9.85 -5.90
C GLY A 19 16.18 -8.63 -6.70
N TYR A 20 15.31 -7.64 -6.85
CA TYR A 20 15.58 -6.39 -7.57
C TYR A 20 16.77 -5.63 -6.96
N PHE A 21 16.74 -5.38 -5.66
CA PHE A 21 17.85 -4.67 -4.99
C PHE A 21 19.14 -5.48 -4.97
N ALA A 22 19.05 -6.80 -4.82
CA ALA A 22 20.22 -7.66 -4.87
C ALA A 22 20.89 -7.65 -6.26
N LEU A 23 20.11 -7.64 -7.35
CA LEU A 23 20.58 -7.51 -8.72
C LEU A 23 21.22 -6.14 -9.00
N GLN A 24 20.79 -5.09 -8.30
CA GLN A 24 21.45 -3.77 -8.33
C GLN A 24 22.74 -3.71 -7.51
N GLY A 25 23.11 -4.80 -6.83
CA GLY A 25 24.37 -4.90 -6.07
C GLY A 25 24.29 -4.44 -4.62
N HIS A 26 23.08 -4.27 -4.08
CA HIS A 26 22.87 -3.96 -2.66
C HIS A 26 22.99 -5.21 -1.78
N ASP A 27 23.29 -5.02 -0.49
CA ASP A 27 23.25 -6.09 0.53
C ASP A 27 21.82 -6.20 1.06
N VAL A 28 21.11 -7.25 0.64
CA VAL A 28 19.71 -7.46 0.96
C VAL A 28 19.54 -8.53 2.02
N ARG A 29 18.79 -8.20 3.07
CA ARG A 29 18.30 -9.14 4.08
C ARG A 29 16.78 -9.19 4.02
N ILE A 30 16.19 -10.37 4.22
CA ILE A 30 14.74 -10.55 4.13
C ILE A 30 14.21 -11.27 5.37
N PHE A 31 13.11 -10.75 5.91
CA PHE A 31 12.36 -11.31 7.04
C PHE A 31 11.01 -11.84 6.59
N ASP A 32 10.62 -12.98 7.15
CA ASP A 32 9.23 -13.46 7.13
C ASP A 32 8.97 -14.32 8.36
N VAL A 33 7.70 -14.40 8.77
CA VAL A 33 7.27 -15.27 9.89
C VAL A 33 7.24 -16.74 9.49
N SER A 34 7.25 -17.05 8.20
CA SER A 34 7.21 -18.43 7.66
C SER A 34 8.59 -19.05 7.61
N GLU A 35 8.89 -19.93 8.56
CA GLU A 35 10.14 -20.73 8.55
C GLU A 35 10.35 -21.46 7.22
N LYS A 36 9.26 -21.99 6.64
CA LYS A 36 9.31 -22.68 5.34
C LYS A 36 9.82 -21.77 4.22
N THR A 37 9.30 -20.54 4.17
CA THR A 37 9.69 -19.54 3.15
C THR A 37 11.14 -19.13 3.36
N ILE A 38 11.53 -18.83 4.59
CA ILE A 38 12.90 -18.41 4.94
C ILE A 38 13.90 -19.51 4.62
N LYS A 39 13.59 -20.78 5.01
CA LYS A 39 14.44 -21.91 4.68
C LYS A 39 14.62 -22.06 3.17
N ALA A 40 13.55 -21.96 2.39
CA ALA A 40 13.63 -22.09 0.93
C ALA A 40 14.51 -20.99 0.29
N ILE A 41 14.40 -19.74 0.73
CA ILE A 41 15.24 -18.64 0.24
C ILE A 41 16.72 -18.89 0.62
N ASN A 42 17.00 -19.35 1.83
CA ASN A 42 18.37 -19.68 2.25
C ASN A 42 18.96 -20.86 1.48
N ASP A 43 18.18 -21.92 1.24
CA ASP A 43 18.62 -23.09 0.48
C ASP A 43 18.96 -22.71 -0.99
N LEU A 44 18.23 -21.76 -1.58
CA LEU A 44 18.49 -21.21 -2.92
C LEU A 44 19.63 -20.18 -2.92
N GLY A 45 19.85 -19.47 -1.81
CA GLY A 45 20.82 -18.39 -1.66
C GLY A 45 20.40 -17.06 -2.30
N GLY A 46 19.14 -16.93 -2.75
CA GLY A 46 18.65 -15.72 -3.40
C GLY A 46 17.30 -15.89 -4.08
N ILE A 47 16.99 -14.94 -4.97
CA ILE A 47 15.71 -14.86 -5.67
C ILE A 47 15.94 -14.59 -7.15
N GLU A 48 15.32 -15.41 -7.99
CA GLU A 48 15.28 -15.25 -9.45
C GLU A 48 14.16 -14.27 -9.83
N ILE A 49 14.49 -13.28 -10.66
CA ILE A 49 13.55 -12.31 -11.23
C ILE A 49 13.45 -12.55 -12.74
N GLU A 50 12.24 -12.79 -13.21
CA GLU A 50 11.92 -12.93 -14.64
C GLU A 50 10.81 -11.96 -15.07
N GLY A 51 10.59 -11.87 -16.39
CA GLY A 51 9.51 -11.08 -16.99
C GLY A 51 9.86 -9.62 -17.25
N ASN A 52 8.89 -8.72 -17.08
CA ASN A 52 8.98 -7.31 -17.46
C ASN A 52 9.53 -6.43 -16.32
N SER A 53 10.76 -6.71 -15.90
CA SER A 53 11.51 -5.91 -14.93
C SER A 53 12.71 -5.23 -15.61
N SER A 54 13.11 -4.07 -15.09
CA SER A 54 14.32 -3.36 -15.58
C SER A 54 15.61 -4.14 -15.30
N VAL A 55 15.59 -5.08 -14.35
CA VAL A 55 16.66 -6.02 -14.06
C VAL A 55 16.07 -7.42 -13.92
N THR A 56 16.73 -8.41 -14.51
CA THR A 56 16.35 -9.83 -14.45
C THR A 56 17.56 -10.69 -14.12
N GLY A 57 17.31 -11.90 -13.62
CA GLY A 57 18.32 -12.87 -13.23
C GLY A 57 18.28 -13.19 -11.75
N PHE A 58 19.35 -13.81 -11.25
CA PHE A 58 19.43 -14.30 -9.87
C PHE A 58 20.10 -13.27 -8.93
N GLY A 59 19.29 -12.66 -8.05
CA GLY A 59 19.73 -11.74 -7.00
C GLY A 59 20.10 -12.48 -5.72
N LYS A 60 21.38 -12.43 -5.30
CA LYS A 60 21.83 -13.07 -4.05
C LYS A 60 21.35 -12.32 -2.83
N VAL A 61 20.64 -13.01 -1.93
CA VAL A 61 20.21 -12.48 -0.62
C VAL A 61 21.29 -12.80 0.41
N VAL A 62 21.71 -11.79 1.17
CA VAL A 62 22.77 -11.94 2.19
C VAL A 62 22.28 -12.79 3.37
N LEU A 63 21.02 -12.61 3.76
CA LEU A 63 20.40 -13.30 4.87
C LEU A 63 18.90 -13.36 4.67
N ALA A 64 18.29 -14.53 4.88
CA ALA A 64 16.87 -14.66 5.14
C ALA A 64 16.67 -15.21 6.56
N SER A 65 15.84 -14.54 7.39
CA SER A 65 15.67 -14.89 8.79
C SER A 65 14.24 -14.67 9.28
N THR A 66 13.81 -15.49 10.25
CA THR A 66 12.58 -15.27 11.02
C THR A 66 12.81 -14.41 12.25
N LYS A 67 14.03 -13.94 12.47
CA LYS A 67 14.39 -13.05 13.56
C LYS A 67 14.54 -11.62 13.07
N MET A 68 13.64 -10.76 13.52
CA MET A 68 13.57 -9.36 13.12
C MET A 68 14.89 -8.62 13.37
N GLU A 69 15.51 -8.84 14.51
CA GLU A 69 16.78 -8.24 14.91
C GLU A 69 17.89 -8.45 13.87
N GLU A 70 18.03 -9.68 13.36
CA GLU A 70 19.08 -10.06 12.41
C GLU A 70 18.93 -9.35 11.05
N VAL A 71 17.69 -8.98 10.72
CA VAL A 71 17.36 -8.36 9.42
C VAL A 71 17.46 -6.83 9.50
N ILE A 72 16.97 -6.21 10.58
CA ILE A 72 16.84 -4.75 10.69
C ILE A 72 18.14 -4.07 11.12
N LYS A 73 18.87 -4.63 12.10
CA LYS A 73 20.07 -3.99 12.63
C LYS A 73 21.10 -3.69 11.54
N GLY A 74 21.58 -2.45 11.48
CA GLY A 74 22.53 -1.96 10.50
C GLY A 74 21.99 -1.84 9.07
N ALA A 75 20.67 -1.96 8.84
CA ALA A 75 20.06 -1.62 7.57
C ALA A 75 19.91 -0.10 7.46
N GLU A 76 20.20 0.47 6.31
CA GLU A 76 19.96 1.89 6.01
C GLU A 76 18.51 2.11 5.58
N LEU A 77 17.96 1.15 4.82
CA LEU A 77 16.59 1.19 4.30
C LEU A 77 15.85 -0.08 4.74
N VAL A 78 14.67 0.09 5.31
CA VAL A 78 13.82 -1.00 5.80
C VAL A 78 12.48 -0.93 5.08
N PHE A 79 12.22 -1.85 4.16
CA PHE A 79 10.97 -1.90 3.39
C PHE A 79 9.98 -2.86 4.03
N LEU A 80 8.81 -2.35 4.44
CA LEU A 80 7.65 -3.18 4.80
C LEU A 80 6.86 -3.48 3.54
N VAL A 81 6.97 -4.69 3.03
CA VAL A 81 6.29 -5.13 1.80
C VAL A 81 5.23 -6.16 2.17
N LEU A 82 4.19 -5.66 2.83
CA LEU A 82 3.11 -6.42 3.44
C LEU A 82 1.76 -5.73 3.21
N PRO A 83 0.63 -6.46 3.28
CA PRO A 83 -0.68 -5.83 3.42
C PRO A 83 -0.72 -4.89 4.63
N SER A 84 -1.36 -3.72 4.46
CA SER A 84 -1.35 -2.66 5.47
C SER A 84 -1.90 -3.07 6.84
N ILE A 85 -2.78 -4.06 6.88
CA ILE A 85 -3.30 -4.64 8.14
C ILE A 85 -2.23 -5.21 9.06
N TYR A 86 -1.03 -5.49 8.53
CA TYR A 86 0.10 -6.04 9.29
C TYR A 86 1.15 -4.98 9.66
N HIS A 87 1.02 -3.74 9.19
CA HIS A 87 2.05 -2.72 9.42
C HIS A 87 2.24 -2.42 10.91
N SER A 88 1.16 -2.19 11.66
CA SER A 88 1.25 -1.97 13.12
C SER A 88 1.87 -3.16 13.85
N LYS A 89 1.46 -4.39 13.51
CA LYS A 89 2.05 -5.59 14.13
C LYS A 89 3.54 -5.73 13.84
N MET A 90 3.97 -5.36 12.64
CA MET A 90 5.41 -5.34 12.34
C MET A 90 6.11 -4.18 13.04
N GLY A 91 5.47 -3.01 13.15
CA GLY A 91 5.98 -1.87 13.91
C GLY A 91 6.27 -2.25 15.38
N GLU A 92 5.34 -2.95 16.05
CA GLU A 92 5.54 -3.52 17.39
C GLU A 92 6.81 -4.37 17.47
N GLN A 93 6.98 -5.30 16.51
CA GLN A 93 8.15 -6.19 16.49
C GLN A 93 9.46 -5.49 16.11
N MET A 94 9.38 -4.43 15.30
CA MET A 94 10.54 -3.68 14.82
C MET A 94 11.04 -2.66 15.84
N ALA A 95 10.14 -2.08 16.63
CA ALA A 95 10.44 -0.97 17.56
C ALA A 95 11.71 -1.16 18.41
N PRO A 96 12.00 -2.36 18.97
CA PRO A 96 13.21 -2.57 19.77
C PRO A 96 14.53 -2.60 18.98
N TYR A 97 14.48 -2.72 17.65
CA TYR A 97 15.64 -2.99 16.80
C TYR A 97 15.92 -1.87 15.79
N LEU A 98 15.02 -0.88 15.67
CA LEU A 98 15.23 0.28 14.83
C LEU A 98 16.37 1.16 15.38
N GLU A 99 17.15 1.75 14.48
CA GLU A 99 18.34 2.54 14.79
C GLU A 99 18.24 3.93 14.15
N ASP A 100 18.95 4.90 14.73
CA ASP A 100 18.97 6.28 14.25
C ASP A 100 19.42 6.36 12.78
N GLY A 101 18.74 7.19 12.01
CA GLY A 101 19.05 7.45 10.61
C GLY A 101 18.46 6.44 9.62
N GLN A 102 17.76 5.41 10.08
CA GLN A 102 17.08 4.46 9.19
C GLN A 102 15.88 5.10 8.50
N TYR A 103 15.67 4.72 7.23
CA TYR A 103 14.45 4.99 6.49
C TYR A 103 13.55 3.75 6.51
N VAL A 104 12.37 3.87 7.10
CA VAL A 104 11.35 2.81 7.12
C VAL A 104 10.30 3.09 6.07
N VAL A 105 10.19 2.22 5.07
CA VAL A 105 9.33 2.41 3.90
C VAL A 105 8.07 1.55 4.01
N LEU A 106 6.92 2.18 4.18
CA LEU A 106 5.61 1.53 4.10
C LEU A 106 5.23 1.35 2.63
N ASN A 107 5.31 0.14 2.10
CA ASN A 107 5.27 -0.12 0.66
C ASN A 107 4.31 -1.27 0.28
N PRO A 108 3.04 -0.94 -0.13
CA PRO A 108 2.44 0.38 -0.14
C PRO A 108 1.84 0.77 1.21
N MET A 109 1.68 2.07 1.45
CA MET A 109 0.91 2.57 2.57
C MET A 109 -0.59 2.64 2.22
N ALA A 110 -1.47 2.01 3.00
CA ALA A 110 -2.89 2.35 2.93
C ALA A 110 -3.15 3.70 3.64
N PRO A 111 -4.24 4.39 3.31
CA PRO A 111 -4.57 5.72 3.83
C PRO A 111 -4.33 5.90 5.33
N LEU A 112 -3.63 6.95 5.72
CA LEU A 112 -3.22 7.29 7.09
C LEU A 112 -2.37 6.23 7.81
N GLY A 113 -1.81 5.26 7.10
CA GLY A 113 -1.00 4.19 7.67
C GLY A 113 0.26 4.67 8.37
N ALA A 114 0.85 5.79 7.94
CA ALA A 114 2.01 6.37 8.60
C ALA A 114 1.70 6.91 10.00
N VAL A 115 0.52 7.48 10.19
CA VAL A 115 0.07 7.96 11.52
C VAL A 115 -0.09 6.77 12.47
N GLU A 116 -0.79 5.72 12.02
CA GLU A 116 -0.95 4.49 12.80
C GLU A 116 0.41 3.85 13.13
N TYR A 117 1.29 3.74 12.14
CA TYR A 117 2.61 3.14 12.31
C TYR A 117 3.48 3.93 13.29
N LYS A 118 3.49 5.26 13.17
CA LYS A 118 4.21 6.14 14.12
C LYS A 118 3.69 5.98 15.55
N ASN A 119 2.34 5.99 15.72
CA ASN A 119 1.72 5.78 17.02
C ASN A 119 2.13 4.41 17.61
N THR A 120 2.15 3.36 16.80
CA THR A 120 2.62 2.03 17.23
C THR A 120 4.08 2.06 17.70
N LEU A 121 4.97 2.69 16.94
CA LEU A 121 6.38 2.80 17.35
C LEU A 121 6.54 3.55 18.69
N ASP A 122 5.75 4.61 18.88
CA ASP A 122 5.77 5.39 20.12
C ASP A 122 5.24 4.57 21.31
N GLU A 123 4.13 3.86 21.13
CA GLU A 123 3.52 2.96 22.12
C GLU A 123 4.49 1.86 22.56
N PHE A 124 5.22 1.26 21.61
CA PHE A 124 6.19 0.20 21.90
C PHE A 124 7.60 0.72 22.18
N GLY A 125 7.73 2.02 22.46
CA GLY A 125 8.94 2.63 23.04
C GLY A 125 10.11 2.77 22.08
N CYS A 126 9.89 2.81 20.77
CA CYS A 126 10.95 3.16 19.82
C CYS A 126 11.49 4.56 20.12
N ARG A 127 12.81 4.67 20.30
CA ARG A 127 13.50 5.94 20.56
C ARG A 127 14.41 6.36 19.42
N ALA A 128 14.54 5.51 18.41
CA ALA A 128 15.38 5.77 17.25
C ALA A 128 14.81 6.95 16.43
N ASP A 129 15.69 7.83 15.99
CA ASP A 129 15.38 8.89 15.04
C ASP A 129 15.33 8.31 13.62
N ILE A 130 14.16 7.79 13.24
CA ILE A 130 13.90 7.20 11.94
C ILE A 130 13.09 8.14 11.05
N LYS A 131 13.17 7.94 9.74
CA LYS A 131 12.32 8.61 8.77
C LYS A 131 11.36 7.61 8.13
N ILE A 132 10.06 7.88 8.28
CA ILE A 132 9.01 7.04 7.66
C ILE A 132 8.80 7.53 6.23
N VAL A 133 8.92 6.63 5.26
CA VAL A 133 8.63 6.88 3.85
C VAL A 133 7.39 6.08 3.47
N CYS A 134 6.48 6.69 2.74
CA CYS A 134 5.21 6.11 2.34
C CYS A 134 5.13 6.06 0.83
N THR A 135 4.68 4.95 0.25
CA THR A 135 4.42 4.85 -1.19
C THR A 135 2.95 4.57 -1.45
N ALA A 136 2.39 5.17 -2.50
CA ALA A 136 0.97 4.99 -2.84
C ALA A 136 0.67 3.58 -3.36
N THR A 137 1.66 2.91 -3.95
CA THR A 137 1.50 1.60 -4.60
C THR A 137 2.81 0.81 -4.59
N LEU A 138 2.77 -0.45 -5.02
CA LEU A 138 3.97 -1.25 -5.30
C LEU A 138 4.57 -0.87 -6.67
N LEU A 139 5.91 -0.94 -6.77
CA LEU A 139 6.62 -0.80 -8.04
C LEU A 139 6.20 -1.88 -9.04
N PHE A 140 6.02 -3.12 -8.57
CA PHE A 140 5.81 -4.29 -9.40
C PHE A 140 4.38 -4.81 -9.39
N ALA A 141 3.85 -5.15 -10.57
CA ALA A 141 2.80 -6.14 -10.73
C ALA A 141 3.49 -7.51 -10.88
N CYS A 142 3.54 -8.30 -9.82
CA CYS A 142 4.35 -9.52 -9.79
C CYS A 142 3.65 -10.69 -9.11
N ARG A 143 4.12 -11.90 -9.42
CA ARG A 143 3.68 -13.14 -8.80
C ARG A 143 4.89 -14.04 -8.54
N ALA A 144 5.01 -14.60 -7.34
CA ALA A 144 5.95 -15.67 -7.07
C ALA A 144 5.28 -17.00 -7.45
N ASP A 145 5.82 -17.68 -8.44
CA ASP A 145 5.34 -19.01 -8.87
C ASP A 145 5.64 -20.06 -7.80
N HIS A 146 6.81 -19.93 -7.21
CA HIS A 146 7.24 -20.62 -6.00
C HIS A 146 8.24 -19.73 -5.24
N VAL A 147 8.56 -20.09 -4.01
CA VAL A 147 9.52 -19.32 -3.20
C VAL A 147 10.88 -19.26 -3.90
N GLY A 148 11.40 -18.06 -4.04
CA GLY A 148 12.69 -17.80 -4.70
C GLY A 148 12.59 -17.57 -6.21
N HIS A 149 11.39 -17.60 -6.81
CA HIS A 149 11.19 -17.32 -8.23
C HIS A 149 9.99 -16.38 -8.44
N VAL A 150 10.25 -15.21 -8.98
CA VAL A 150 9.25 -14.15 -9.16
C VAL A 150 9.13 -13.77 -10.63
N ASN A 151 7.92 -13.89 -11.16
CA ASN A 151 7.57 -13.36 -12.47
C ASN A 151 7.00 -11.94 -12.32
N VAL A 152 7.64 -10.97 -12.94
CA VAL A 152 7.21 -9.57 -12.99
C VAL A 152 6.40 -9.37 -14.27
N GLY A 153 5.08 -9.23 -14.14
CA GLY A 153 4.18 -8.91 -15.25
C GLY A 153 4.33 -7.48 -15.74
N GLY A 154 4.74 -6.56 -14.85
CA GLY A 154 5.01 -5.16 -15.20
C GLY A 154 5.70 -4.41 -14.07
N GLN A 155 6.58 -3.47 -14.45
CA GLN A 155 7.23 -2.51 -13.55
C GLN A 155 6.75 -1.10 -13.90
N LYS A 156 6.38 -0.33 -12.89
CA LYS A 156 5.99 1.08 -13.08
C LYS A 156 7.22 1.93 -13.44
N VAL A 157 7.03 2.90 -14.30
CA VAL A 157 8.08 3.86 -14.67
C VAL A 157 8.23 4.97 -13.62
N SER A 158 7.16 5.25 -12.88
CA SER A 158 7.19 6.14 -11.73
C SER A 158 6.01 5.88 -10.79
N TYR A 159 6.16 6.22 -9.50
CA TYR A 159 5.09 6.18 -8.51
C TYR A 159 5.37 7.10 -7.34
N SER A 160 4.30 7.62 -6.72
CA SER A 160 4.40 8.65 -5.70
C SER A 160 4.86 8.11 -4.34
N ALA A 161 5.67 8.92 -3.67
CA ALA A 161 6.09 8.72 -2.30
C ALA A 161 6.04 10.04 -1.52
N CYS A 162 6.04 9.97 -0.20
CA CYS A 162 6.33 11.08 0.69
C CYS A 162 6.97 10.57 1.99
N THR A 163 7.59 11.46 2.73
CA THR A 163 7.95 11.18 4.14
C THR A 163 6.81 11.58 5.07
N TYR A 164 6.83 11.05 6.28
CA TYR A 164 5.98 11.51 7.38
C TYR A 164 6.85 11.90 8.58
N PRO A 165 6.91 13.20 8.91
CA PRO A 165 6.37 14.36 8.18
C PRO A 165 7.11 14.64 6.87
N SER A 166 6.48 15.40 5.95
CA SER A 166 6.99 15.61 4.59
C SER A 166 8.14 16.62 4.48
N CYS A 167 8.49 17.30 5.57
CA CYS A 167 9.68 18.15 5.62
C CYS A 167 11.00 17.42 5.31
N TYR A 168 11.01 16.09 5.35
CA TYR A 168 12.17 15.26 4.99
C TYR A 168 12.13 14.76 3.53
N ASN A 169 11.18 15.20 2.71
CA ASN A 169 11.02 14.72 1.33
C ASN A 169 12.28 14.95 0.47
N GLU A 170 12.90 16.12 0.55
CA GLU A 170 14.10 16.45 -0.24
C GLU A 170 15.29 15.54 0.13
N GLU A 171 15.50 15.35 1.44
CA GLU A 171 16.57 14.46 1.94
C GLU A 171 16.32 13.02 1.50
N ALA A 172 15.08 12.53 1.66
CA ALA A 172 14.70 11.18 1.23
C ALA A 172 14.86 11.00 -0.28
N ALA A 173 14.44 11.98 -1.09
CA ALA A 173 14.58 11.93 -2.55
C ALA A 173 16.04 11.70 -2.98
N GLU A 174 17.00 12.39 -2.36
CA GLU A 174 18.43 12.18 -2.67
C GLU A 174 18.92 10.77 -2.27
N VAL A 175 18.44 10.24 -1.13
CA VAL A 175 18.78 8.88 -0.70
C VAL A 175 18.24 7.83 -1.67
N PHE A 176 16.96 7.98 -2.07
CA PHE A 176 16.27 6.98 -2.91
C PHE A 176 16.63 7.07 -4.39
N LYS A 177 17.11 8.20 -4.88
CA LYS A 177 17.48 8.43 -6.29
C LYS A 177 18.38 7.35 -6.90
N SER A 178 19.29 6.78 -6.10
CA SER A 178 20.23 5.74 -6.56
C SER A 178 19.74 4.31 -6.29
N VAL A 179 18.62 4.13 -5.58
CA VAL A 179 18.10 2.82 -5.15
C VAL A 179 16.79 2.50 -5.85
N LEU A 180 15.93 3.51 -5.94
CA LEU A 180 14.57 3.45 -6.52
C LEU A 180 14.29 4.74 -7.29
N PRO A 181 14.92 4.92 -8.48
CA PRO A 181 14.78 6.14 -9.27
C PRO A 181 13.35 6.37 -9.78
N GLU A 182 12.49 5.36 -9.72
CA GLU A 182 11.07 5.44 -10.05
C GLU A 182 10.24 6.18 -9.00
N LEU A 183 10.77 6.41 -7.77
CA LEU A 183 10.07 7.20 -6.76
C LEU A 183 10.14 8.69 -7.08
N TYR A 184 8.98 9.35 -7.07
CA TYR A 184 8.91 10.80 -6.97
C TYR A 184 8.22 11.22 -5.68
N PHE A 185 8.79 12.20 -4.97
CA PHE A 185 8.25 12.67 -3.70
C PHE A 185 7.22 13.76 -3.94
N CYS A 186 6.02 13.56 -3.42
CA CYS A 186 4.89 14.49 -3.50
C CYS A 186 4.63 15.19 -2.16
N ASP A 187 3.57 16.01 -2.10
CA ASP A 187 3.29 16.95 -1.01
C ASP A 187 3.38 16.34 0.41
N ASP A 188 2.50 15.37 0.71
CA ASP A 188 2.38 14.80 2.05
C ASP A 188 1.58 13.47 2.05
N ILE A 189 1.41 12.89 3.26
CA ILE A 189 0.66 11.63 3.41
C ILE A 189 -0.83 11.77 3.13
N ILE A 190 -1.41 12.97 3.15
CA ILE A 190 -2.82 13.17 2.78
C ILE A 190 -2.96 12.88 1.30
N ARG A 191 -2.03 13.39 0.48
CA ARG A 191 -1.96 13.10 -0.96
C ARG A 191 -1.80 11.60 -1.21
N ILE A 192 -0.80 10.96 -0.60
CA ILE A 192 -0.56 9.51 -0.76
C ILE A 192 -1.78 8.69 -0.31
N SER A 193 -2.47 9.10 0.76
CA SER A 193 -3.69 8.45 1.22
C SER A 193 -4.82 8.51 0.19
N LEU A 194 -4.97 9.65 -0.47
CA LEU A 194 -6.01 9.87 -1.47
C LEU A 194 -5.66 9.27 -2.85
N ASP A 195 -4.40 9.00 -3.14
CA ASP A 195 -3.98 8.31 -4.36
C ASP A 195 -4.23 6.78 -4.30
N ASN A 196 -4.81 6.25 -3.21
CA ASN A 196 -5.22 4.86 -3.10
C ASN A 196 -6.52 4.58 -3.87
N LEU A 197 -6.40 4.23 -5.14
CA LEU A 197 -7.53 3.94 -6.03
C LEU A 197 -8.27 2.64 -5.68
N ASN A 198 -7.67 1.72 -4.93
CA ASN A 198 -8.32 0.48 -4.50
C ASN A 198 -9.55 0.74 -3.64
N ALA A 199 -9.51 1.78 -2.79
CA ALA A 199 -10.64 2.22 -1.98
C ALA A 199 -11.89 2.53 -2.82
N ILE A 200 -11.71 2.96 -4.06
CA ILE A 200 -12.79 3.37 -4.96
C ILE A 200 -13.41 2.17 -5.69
N VAL A 201 -12.59 1.22 -6.14
CA VAL A 201 -13.05 0.14 -7.03
C VAL A 201 -13.23 -1.21 -6.33
N HIS A 202 -12.82 -1.35 -5.06
CA HIS A 202 -12.98 -2.61 -4.34
C HIS A 202 -14.25 -2.66 -3.46
N PRO A 203 -14.44 -1.84 -2.39
CA PRO A 203 -15.51 -2.08 -1.43
C PRO A 203 -16.92 -1.98 -2.03
N GLY A 204 -17.26 -0.85 -2.64
CA GLY A 204 -18.59 -0.62 -3.21
C GLY A 204 -18.97 -1.66 -4.26
N PRO A 205 -18.16 -1.87 -5.32
CA PRO A 205 -18.41 -2.90 -6.33
C PRO A 205 -18.46 -4.33 -5.77
N THR A 206 -17.68 -4.66 -4.74
CA THR A 206 -17.72 -5.98 -4.09
C THR A 206 -19.07 -6.18 -3.37
N ILE A 207 -19.57 -5.19 -2.64
CA ILE A 207 -20.89 -5.23 -2.00
C ILE A 207 -21.99 -5.48 -3.05
N LEU A 208 -21.91 -4.84 -4.22
CA LEU A 208 -22.87 -5.02 -5.31
C LEU A 208 -22.80 -6.42 -5.96
N ASN A 209 -21.73 -7.17 -5.74
CA ASN A 209 -21.57 -8.55 -6.18
C ASN A 209 -21.97 -9.61 -5.11
N THR A 210 -22.49 -9.22 -3.97
CA THR A 210 -22.86 -10.14 -2.87
C THR A 210 -23.71 -11.31 -3.35
N GLY A 211 -24.74 -11.04 -4.14
CA GLY A 211 -25.60 -12.10 -4.68
C GLY A 211 -24.88 -13.11 -5.57
N ARG A 212 -23.90 -12.67 -6.39
CA ARG A 212 -23.07 -13.57 -7.19
C ARG A 212 -22.17 -14.44 -6.32
N MET A 213 -21.53 -13.82 -5.34
CA MET A 213 -20.59 -14.52 -4.42
C MET A 213 -21.31 -15.60 -3.61
N GLU A 214 -22.41 -15.26 -2.97
CA GLU A 214 -23.18 -16.20 -2.13
C GLU A 214 -23.89 -17.27 -2.93
N SER A 215 -24.23 -17.01 -4.21
CA SER A 215 -24.75 -18.00 -5.14
C SER A 215 -23.66 -18.82 -5.86
N ASN A 216 -22.37 -18.60 -5.53
CA ASN A 216 -21.23 -19.25 -6.17
C ASN A 216 -21.21 -19.10 -7.70
N ILE A 217 -21.63 -17.94 -8.22
CA ILE A 217 -21.60 -17.64 -9.65
C ILE A 217 -20.24 -17.06 -10.00
N PRO A 218 -19.38 -17.76 -10.76
CA PRO A 218 -18.06 -17.25 -11.13
C PRO A 218 -18.16 -15.98 -11.97
N TYR A 219 -17.23 -15.05 -11.77
CA TYR A 219 -17.11 -13.81 -12.56
C TYR A 219 -15.67 -13.32 -12.57
N GLN A 220 -15.32 -12.57 -13.60
CA GLN A 220 -14.06 -11.82 -13.66
C GLN A 220 -14.27 -10.44 -13.07
N TYR A 221 -13.52 -10.10 -12.04
CA TYR A 221 -13.82 -8.90 -11.23
C TYR A 221 -13.96 -7.62 -12.05
N TYR A 222 -12.99 -7.34 -12.91
CA TYR A 222 -12.95 -6.12 -13.71
C TYR A 222 -13.64 -6.27 -15.09
N ILE A 223 -13.59 -7.45 -15.69
CA ILE A 223 -14.19 -7.67 -17.03
C ILE A 223 -15.72 -7.73 -16.93
N ASP A 224 -16.25 -8.33 -15.87
CA ASP A 224 -17.69 -8.38 -15.60
C ASP A 224 -18.19 -7.18 -14.78
N PHE A 225 -17.36 -6.15 -14.64
CA PHE A 225 -17.74 -4.89 -13.99
C PHE A 225 -18.91 -4.26 -14.75
N THR A 226 -19.91 -3.75 -14.03
CA THR A 226 -21.14 -3.26 -14.62
C THR A 226 -21.22 -1.72 -14.61
N PRO A 227 -22.01 -1.09 -15.50
CA PRO A 227 -22.22 0.37 -15.45
C PRO A 227 -22.75 0.86 -14.10
N GLY A 228 -23.58 0.05 -13.41
CA GLY A 228 -24.05 0.40 -12.06
C GLY A 228 -22.94 0.44 -11.02
N GLN A 229 -22.01 -0.51 -11.07
CA GLN A 229 -20.81 -0.49 -10.23
C GLN A 229 -19.92 0.71 -10.55
N GLY A 230 -19.77 1.04 -11.84
CA GLY A 230 -19.04 2.25 -12.28
C GLY A 230 -19.61 3.53 -11.67
N LYS A 231 -20.93 3.71 -11.67
CA LYS A 231 -21.58 4.88 -11.08
C LYS A 231 -21.33 5.02 -9.56
N ILE A 232 -21.29 3.90 -8.84
CA ILE A 232 -20.96 3.93 -7.39
C ILE A 232 -19.48 4.27 -7.21
N ALA A 233 -18.58 3.66 -8.00
CA ALA A 233 -17.16 3.99 -7.95
C ALA A 233 -16.90 5.47 -8.27
N GLU A 234 -17.55 6.04 -9.29
CA GLU A 234 -17.48 7.47 -9.61
C GLU A 234 -18.02 8.38 -8.49
N ALA A 235 -19.05 7.93 -7.76
CA ALA A 235 -19.55 8.68 -6.60
C ALA A 235 -18.55 8.67 -5.44
N LEU A 236 -17.93 7.53 -5.16
CA LEU A 236 -16.84 7.42 -4.18
C LEU A 236 -15.63 8.28 -4.58
N ASP A 237 -15.27 8.29 -5.86
CA ASP A 237 -14.16 9.07 -6.37
C ASP A 237 -14.40 10.58 -6.25
N ARG A 238 -15.60 11.06 -6.54
CA ARG A 238 -15.98 12.46 -6.31
C ARG A 238 -15.83 12.86 -4.84
N GLU A 239 -16.17 12.00 -3.91
CA GLU A 239 -15.99 12.27 -2.47
C GLU A 239 -14.51 12.25 -2.06
N ARG A 240 -13.70 11.34 -2.63
CA ARG A 240 -12.24 11.34 -2.48
C ARG A 240 -11.62 12.66 -2.95
N MET A 241 -11.99 13.13 -4.13
CA MET A 241 -11.52 14.41 -4.68
C MET A 241 -11.95 15.59 -3.80
N LYS A 242 -13.20 15.59 -3.30
CA LYS A 242 -13.71 16.61 -2.38
C LYS A 242 -12.92 16.67 -1.08
N ILE A 243 -12.47 15.51 -0.56
CA ILE A 243 -11.54 15.48 0.59
C ILE A 243 -10.24 16.18 0.22
N GLY A 244 -9.64 15.85 -0.93
CA GLY A 244 -8.41 16.48 -1.41
C GLY A 244 -8.54 18.00 -1.51
N GLU A 245 -9.61 18.49 -2.14
CA GLU A 245 -9.91 19.92 -2.27
C GLU A 245 -9.99 20.61 -0.90
N ALA A 246 -10.64 19.97 0.08
CA ALA A 246 -10.76 20.50 1.44
C ALA A 246 -9.39 20.66 2.15
N PHE A 247 -8.38 19.88 1.78
CA PHE A 247 -6.99 20.02 2.24
C PHE A 247 -6.11 20.87 1.31
N GLY A 248 -6.70 21.49 0.28
CA GLY A 248 -5.98 22.32 -0.69
C GLY A 248 -5.13 21.54 -1.69
N LEU A 249 -5.43 20.23 -1.87
CA LEU A 249 -4.74 19.36 -2.80
C LEU A 249 -5.51 19.23 -4.12
N ASN A 250 -4.80 19.31 -5.24
CA ASN A 250 -5.36 19.01 -6.55
C ASN A 250 -5.20 17.52 -6.87
N ILE A 251 -6.20 16.73 -6.52
CA ILE A 251 -6.23 15.27 -6.74
C ILE A 251 -6.82 15.01 -8.14
N ARG A 252 -6.15 14.17 -8.93
CA ARG A 252 -6.71 13.69 -10.20
C ARG A 252 -7.90 12.78 -9.94
N ASP A 253 -8.87 12.79 -10.85
CA ASP A 253 -9.92 11.80 -10.82
C ASP A 253 -9.38 10.39 -11.13
N PHE A 254 -10.19 9.38 -10.87
CA PHE A 254 -9.79 7.99 -11.06
C PHE A 254 -9.39 7.70 -12.52
N VAL A 255 -10.15 8.21 -13.49
CA VAL A 255 -9.93 7.92 -14.92
C VAL A 255 -8.61 8.49 -15.39
N ASP A 256 -8.32 9.74 -15.04
CA ASP A 256 -7.07 10.41 -15.40
C ASP A 256 -5.86 9.77 -14.71
N GLU A 257 -5.99 9.44 -13.41
CA GLU A 257 -4.92 8.77 -12.68
C GLU A 257 -4.68 7.36 -13.23
N PHE A 258 -5.75 6.60 -13.53
CA PHE A 258 -5.64 5.25 -14.07
C PHE A 258 -5.01 5.24 -15.48
N LYS A 259 -5.39 6.19 -16.35
CA LYS A 259 -4.77 6.39 -17.66
C LYS A 259 -3.29 6.77 -17.57
N SER A 260 -2.87 7.47 -16.51
CA SER A 260 -1.46 7.80 -16.32
C SER A 260 -0.61 6.57 -15.95
N MET A 261 -1.23 5.52 -15.40
CA MET A 261 -0.55 4.28 -15.00
C MET A 261 -0.60 3.20 -16.09
N TYR A 262 -1.63 3.21 -16.94
CA TYR A 262 -1.91 2.17 -17.92
C TYR A 262 -2.31 2.78 -19.28
N GLU A 263 -1.81 2.19 -20.37
CA GLU A 263 -2.23 2.55 -21.72
C GLU A 263 -3.65 1.99 -21.98
N VAL A 264 -4.67 2.76 -21.60
CA VAL A 264 -6.08 2.34 -21.67
C VAL A 264 -6.96 3.49 -22.10
N GLU A 265 -7.96 3.19 -22.93
CA GLU A 265 -8.97 4.15 -23.39
C GLU A 265 -10.28 3.98 -22.60
N GLY A 266 -11.02 5.09 -22.48
CA GLY A 266 -12.33 5.12 -21.81
C GLY A 266 -12.58 6.46 -21.12
N ASP A 267 -13.84 6.84 -20.95
CA ASP A 267 -14.23 8.10 -20.32
C ASP A 267 -14.85 7.91 -18.93
N THR A 268 -15.09 6.68 -18.54
CA THR A 268 -15.66 6.31 -17.23
C THR A 268 -14.81 5.28 -16.52
N ILE A 269 -14.97 5.16 -15.21
CA ILE A 269 -14.32 4.10 -14.42
C ILE A 269 -14.68 2.71 -14.98
N TYR A 270 -15.94 2.54 -15.39
CA TYR A 270 -16.40 1.31 -16.04
C TYR A 270 -15.59 0.99 -17.31
N ASP A 271 -15.36 1.97 -18.17
CA ASP A 271 -14.64 1.77 -19.43
C ASP A 271 -13.17 1.41 -19.21
N VAL A 272 -12.45 2.22 -18.42
CA VAL A 272 -11.00 2.04 -18.22
C VAL A 272 -10.66 0.72 -17.51
N LEU A 273 -11.51 0.26 -16.57
CA LEU A 273 -11.30 -1.03 -15.91
C LEU A 273 -11.48 -2.20 -16.88
N ARG A 274 -12.54 -2.19 -17.68
CA ARG A 274 -12.82 -3.26 -18.64
C ARG A 274 -11.85 -3.31 -19.81
N ASN A 275 -11.37 -2.15 -20.24
CA ASN A 275 -10.45 -2.04 -21.38
C ASN A 275 -9.01 -2.40 -21.01
N ASN A 276 -8.68 -2.50 -19.72
CA ASN A 276 -7.36 -2.89 -19.27
C ASN A 276 -7.12 -4.39 -19.51
N SER A 277 -6.31 -4.70 -20.51
CA SER A 277 -5.98 -6.09 -20.89
C SER A 277 -5.30 -6.90 -19.78
N GLY A 278 -4.57 -6.22 -18.88
CA GLY A 278 -3.92 -6.82 -17.70
C GLY A 278 -4.89 -7.38 -16.67
N TYR A 279 -6.18 -7.01 -16.75
CA TYR A 279 -7.21 -7.49 -15.83
C TYR A 279 -7.98 -8.71 -16.34
N LYS A 280 -7.70 -9.13 -17.57
CA LYS A 280 -8.34 -10.32 -18.15
C LYS A 280 -7.95 -11.60 -17.39
N GLY A 281 -8.94 -12.38 -17.01
CA GLY A 281 -8.74 -13.62 -16.24
C GLY A 281 -8.62 -13.42 -14.72
N LEU A 282 -8.64 -12.19 -14.21
CA LEU A 282 -8.68 -11.96 -12.77
C LEU A 282 -10.07 -12.27 -12.21
N MET A 283 -10.19 -13.44 -11.58
CA MET A 283 -11.44 -13.90 -11.00
C MET A 283 -11.86 -13.04 -9.80
N GLY A 284 -13.14 -12.78 -9.70
CA GLY A 284 -13.76 -12.15 -8.54
C GLY A 284 -13.74 -13.07 -7.32
N GLN A 285 -13.95 -12.47 -6.14
CA GLN A 285 -14.02 -13.21 -4.90
C GLN A 285 -15.28 -14.09 -4.88
N ASN A 286 -15.19 -15.21 -4.18
CA ASN A 286 -16.30 -16.12 -3.92
C ASN A 286 -16.85 -16.02 -2.48
N THR A 287 -16.39 -15.01 -1.73
CA THR A 287 -16.78 -14.76 -0.35
C THR A 287 -16.67 -13.28 -0.01
N LEU A 288 -17.57 -12.80 0.84
CA LEU A 288 -17.47 -11.46 1.43
C LEU A 288 -16.25 -11.32 2.36
N ASN A 289 -15.77 -12.44 2.94
CA ASN A 289 -14.58 -12.47 3.78
C ASN A 289 -13.30 -12.34 2.93
N SER A 290 -13.16 -11.24 2.21
CA SER A 290 -12.07 -10.98 1.27
C SER A 290 -11.31 -9.71 1.64
N ARG A 291 -10.10 -9.56 1.10
CA ARG A 291 -9.29 -8.33 1.24
C ARG A 291 -10.06 -7.07 0.84
N TYR A 292 -10.87 -7.13 -0.19
CA TYR A 292 -11.60 -5.98 -0.72
C TYR A 292 -12.58 -5.37 0.28
N LEU A 293 -13.03 -6.15 1.27
CA LEU A 293 -13.81 -5.62 2.40
C LEU A 293 -12.98 -5.55 3.69
N ARG A 294 -12.18 -6.58 4.00
CA ARG A 294 -11.43 -6.66 5.25
C ARG A 294 -10.25 -5.69 5.36
N GLU A 295 -9.70 -5.26 4.23
CA GLU A 295 -8.59 -4.30 4.18
C GLU A 295 -9.08 -2.92 3.72
N ASP A 296 -9.76 -2.85 2.56
CA ASP A 296 -10.06 -1.57 1.94
C ASP A 296 -11.19 -0.79 2.66
N VAL A 297 -12.08 -1.45 3.43
CA VAL A 297 -13.07 -0.72 4.24
C VAL A 297 -12.41 -0.12 5.49
N PRO A 298 -11.83 -0.89 6.43
CA PRO A 298 -11.30 -0.32 7.67
C PRO A 298 -10.05 0.54 7.46
N TYR A 299 -9.17 0.17 6.55
CA TYR A 299 -7.87 0.82 6.39
C TYR A 299 -7.82 1.85 5.25
N SER A 300 -8.90 1.97 4.45
CA SER A 300 -8.99 2.99 3.39
C SER A 300 -10.25 3.85 3.52
N LEU A 301 -11.47 3.30 3.39
CA LEU A 301 -12.69 4.12 3.47
C LEU A 301 -12.90 4.76 4.85
N VAL A 302 -12.61 4.06 5.94
CA VAL A 302 -12.65 4.63 7.30
C VAL A 302 -11.59 5.71 7.48
N ALA A 303 -10.43 5.57 6.87
CA ALA A 303 -9.43 6.63 6.87
C ALA A 303 -9.90 7.87 6.07
N PHE A 304 -10.65 7.67 4.97
CA PHE A 304 -11.31 8.78 4.26
C PHE A 304 -12.38 9.46 5.13
N GLN A 305 -13.16 8.69 5.92
CA GLN A 305 -14.07 9.25 6.91
C GLN A 305 -13.33 10.09 7.95
N THR A 306 -12.16 9.63 8.39
CA THR A 306 -11.31 10.38 9.34
C THR A 306 -10.83 11.69 8.72
N LEU A 307 -10.32 11.68 7.49
CA LEU A 307 -9.93 12.89 6.77
C LEU A 307 -11.11 13.85 6.57
N ALA A 308 -12.26 13.33 6.14
CA ALA A 308 -13.47 14.14 5.95
C ALA A 308 -13.94 14.80 7.26
N LYS A 309 -13.90 14.06 8.37
CA LYS A 309 -14.26 14.58 9.70
C LYS A 309 -13.32 15.71 10.13
N ILE A 310 -11.99 15.55 9.95
CA ILE A 310 -11.01 16.59 10.23
C ILE A 310 -11.23 17.81 9.33
N ALA A 311 -11.58 17.60 8.07
CA ALA A 311 -11.85 18.66 7.10
C ALA A 311 -13.23 19.33 7.29
N GLY A 312 -14.12 18.75 8.09
CA GLY A 312 -15.50 19.26 8.31
C GLY A 312 -16.41 19.13 7.09
N ILE A 313 -16.27 18.07 6.30
CA ILE A 313 -17.07 17.84 5.08
C ILE A 313 -17.86 16.52 5.16
N GLU A 314 -18.97 16.45 4.41
CA GLU A 314 -19.81 15.26 4.30
C GLU A 314 -19.43 14.41 3.09
N ILE A 315 -19.41 13.07 3.28
CA ILE A 315 -19.08 12.06 2.28
C ILE A 315 -20.11 10.91 2.33
N PRO A 316 -21.37 11.17 2.00
CA PRO A 316 -22.47 10.26 2.24
C PRO A 316 -22.37 8.90 1.52
N THR A 317 -21.72 8.85 0.36
CA THR A 317 -21.54 7.59 -0.39
C THR A 317 -20.54 6.68 0.31
N ILE A 318 -19.41 7.23 0.76
CA ILE A 318 -18.41 6.49 1.55
C ILE A 318 -19.05 6.00 2.85
N ASP A 319 -19.81 6.84 3.55
CA ASP A 319 -20.50 6.50 4.79
C ASP A 319 -21.49 5.34 4.60
N ALA A 320 -22.26 5.37 3.50
CA ALA A 320 -23.20 4.31 3.16
C ALA A 320 -22.47 2.98 2.89
N VAL A 321 -21.38 2.99 2.11
CA VAL A 321 -20.59 1.79 1.80
C VAL A 321 -19.98 1.18 3.07
N VAL A 322 -19.40 2.00 3.95
CA VAL A 322 -18.84 1.53 5.24
C VAL A 322 -19.93 0.93 6.11
N THR A 323 -21.10 1.58 6.20
CA THR A 323 -22.25 1.10 6.98
C THR A 323 -22.75 -0.25 6.47
N ILE A 324 -22.91 -0.42 5.16
CA ILE A 324 -23.34 -1.69 4.55
C ILE A 324 -22.29 -2.78 4.82
N ALA A 325 -21.01 -2.50 4.60
CA ALA A 325 -19.94 -3.46 4.84
C ALA A 325 -19.92 -3.99 6.28
N ARG A 326 -20.07 -3.08 7.27
CA ARG A 326 -20.18 -3.44 8.70
C ARG A 326 -21.44 -4.24 9.04
N ASN A 327 -22.51 -4.08 8.28
CA ASN A 327 -23.71 -4.90 8.44
C ASN A 327 -23.54 -6.31 7.85
N LEU A 328 -22.80 -6.43 6.77
CA LEU A 328 -22.48 -7.72 6.14
C LEU A 328 -21.43 -8.51 6.94
N LEU A 329 -20.44 -7.82 7.48
CA LEU A 329 -19.31 -8.40 8.24
C LEU A 329 -19.28 -7.79 9.65
N LYS A 330 -19.96 -8.45 10.61
CA LYS A 330 -20.10 -7.94 11.97
C LYS A 330 -18.79 -7.86 12.77
N ASP A 331 -17.80 -8.62 12.38
CA ASP A 331 -16.45 -8.68 12.96
C ASP A 331 -15.43 -7.87 12.14
N LEU A 332 -15.89 -6.94 11.31
CA LEU A 332 -15.01 -6.05 10.57
C LEU A 332 -14.29 -5.12 11.55
N ASP A 333 -12.98 -4.96 11.35
CA ASP A 333 -12.15 -4.07 12.15
C ASP A 333 -12.71 -2.64 12.19
N GLU A 334 -12.53 -1.93 13.32
CA GLU A 334 -12.93 -0.52 13.42
C GLU A 334 -12.15 0.37 12.45
N GLY A 335 -10.92 0.00 12.16
CA GLY A 335 -10.03 0.66 11.22
C GLY A 335 -9.44 1.98 11.74
N ARG A 336 -9.02 2.82 10.82
CA ARG A 336 -8.31 4.07 11.08
C ARG A 336 -9.26 5.23 11.38
N THR A 337 -10.01 5.08 12.47
CA THR A 337 -10.90 6.14 12.99
C THR A 337 -10.09 7.27 13.62
N THR A 338 -10.70 8.45 13.79
CA THR A 338 -10.06 9.56 14.55
C THR A 338 -9.60 9.11 15.94
N LYS A 339 -10.38 8.24 16.60
CA LYS A 339 -10.06 7.70 17.93
C LYS A 339 -8.82 6.80 17.89
N ASN A 340 -8.82 5.82 17.00
CA ASN A 340 -7.72 4.84 16.92
C ASN A 340 -6.40 5.47 16.47
N LEU A 341 -6.48 6.61 15.76
CA LEU A 341 -5.30 7.38 15.33
C LEU A 341 -4.92 8.49 16.32
N GLY A 342 -5.66 8.68 17.43
CA GLY A 342 -5.40 9.77 18.37
C GLY A 342 -5.70 11.18 17.83
N LEU A 343 -6.58 11.29 16.84
CA LEU A 343 -6.88 12.54 16.11
C LEU A 343 -8.23 13.16 16.50
N GLU A 344 -8.86 12.75 17.62
CA GLU A 344 -10.23 13.19 17.97
C GLU A 344 -10.37 14.70 18.20
N ASN A 345 -9.32 15.34 18.70
CA ASN A 345 -9.31 16.76 19.04
C ASN A 345 -8.36 17.58 18.17
N VAL A 346 -7.87 16.99 17.08
CA VAL A 346 -6.92 17.64 16.16
C VAL A 346 -7.68 18.46 15.13
N THR A 347 -7.39 19.73 15.04
CA THR A 347 -7.92 20.63 14.00
C THR A 347 -7.30 20.31 12.64
N LYS A 348 -7.92 20.81 11.57
CA LYS A 348 -7.39 20.62 10.22
C LYS A 348 -5.99 21.21 10.06
N GLU A 349 -5.77 22.39 10.61
CA GLU A 349 -4.50 23.10 10.56
C GLU A 349 -3.40 22.34 11.33
N GLU A 350 -3.70 21.85 12.52
CA GLU A 350 -2.78 21.01 13.30
C GLU A 350 -2.46 19.70 12.57
N PHE A 351 -3.46 19.07 11.94
CA PHE A 351 -3.23 17.84 11.18
C PHE A 351 -2.33 18.08 9.96
N ILE A 352 -2.55 19.19 9.22
CA ILE A 352 -1.67 19.59 8.12
C ILE A 352 -0.24 19.81 8.64
N GLN A 353 -0.09 20.49 9.78
CA GLN A 353 1.23 20.69 10.39
C GLN A 353 1.89 19.37 10.79
N MET A 354 1.14 18.42 11.38
CA MET A 354 1.65 17.07 11.68
C MET A 354 2.12 16.33 10.43
N CYS A 355 1.42 16.48 9.30
CA CYS A 355 1.78 15.84 8.05
C CYS A 355 3.01 16.45 7.38
N ARG A 356 3.26 17.74 7.59
CA ARG A 356 4.30 18.50 6.89
C ARG A 356 5.55 18.78 7.72
N GLY A 357 5.43 18.85 9.03
CA GLY A 357 6.50 19.13 9.98
C GLY A 357 6.69 20.61 10.28
#